data_b7556fb6698aae25050cf331942eb54e
#
_entry.id   b7556fb6698aae25050cf331942eb54e
#
_cell.length_a   1.000
_cell.length_b   1.000
_cell.length_c   1.000
_cell.angle_alpha   90.00
_cell.angle_beta   90.00
_cell.angle_gamma   90.00
#
_symmetry.space_group_name_H-M   'P 1'
#
loop_
_entity.id
_entity.type
_entity.pdbx_description
1 polymer ?
#
loop_
_entity_poly.entity_id
_entity_poly.type
_entity_poly.pdbx_seq_one_letter_code
_entity_poly.pdbx_strand_id
1 'polypeptide(L)'
;HVVVAIMWIGLLWYFNFVQIPNMPKIPDEQKPAIGKVIAPAALFYFRWAALLTIISGLILGYLSGYLHEAMTLGITSGGGKNTAIGIGMWLGLIMAFNVWFVIWPNQKRALGIVECEPDKKAKSARTAMLFSRTNTLLSLPMLLTMVAAQNLY
;
A
#
# COMPACT_ATOMS: atom_id res chain seq x y z
N HIS A 1 3.19 5.09 -14.07
CA HIS A 1 3.52 4.99 -12.63
C HIS A 1 2.53 5.80 -11.78
N VAL A 2 2.38 7.09 -11.98
CA VAL A 2 1.52 7.98 -11.17
C VAL A 2 0.07 7.51 -11.11
N VAL A 3 -0.54 7.12 -12.24
CA VAL A 3 -1.95 6.67 -12.29
C VAL A 3 -2.21 5.47 -11.38
N VAL A 4 -1.34 4.45 -11.46
CA VAL A 4 -1.50 3.26 -10.61
C VAL A 4 -1.14 3.54 -9.15
N ALA A 5 -0.21 4.46 -8.89
CA ALA A 5 0.10 4.91 -7.54
C ALA A 5 -1.09 5.66 -6.89
N ILE A 6 -1.79 6.51 -7.64
CA ILE A 6 -3.01 7.18 -7.18
C ILE A 6 -4.08 6.14 -6.80
N MET A 7 -4.29 5.13 -7.62
CA MET A 7 -5.24 4.05 -7.31
C MET A 7 -4.83 3.29 -6.04
N TRP A 8 -3.57 2.93 -5.91
CA TRP A 8 -3.06 2.22 -4.74
C TRP A 8 -3.25 3.01 -3.45
N ILE A 9 -2.75 4.25 -3.42
CA ILE A 9 -2.79 5.09 -2.23
C ILE A 9 -4.23 5.55 -1.94
N GLY A 10 -5.02 5.85 -2.97
CA GLY A 10 -6.43 6.21 -2.81
C GLY A 10 -7.24 5.09 -2.15
N LEU A 11 -7.05 3.83 -2.58
CA LEU A 11 -7.71 2.68 -1.96
C LEU A 11 -7.19 2.40 -0.54
N LEU A 12 -5.89 2.60 -0.28
CA LEU A 12 -5.33 2.50 1.06
C LEU A 12 -6.01 3.48 2.03
N TRP A 13 -6.14 4.73 1.62
CA TRP A 13 -6.79 5.77 2.43
C TRP A 13 -8.29 5.55 2.55
N TYR A 14 -8.96 5.10 1.48
CA TYR A 14 -10.36 4.69 1.56
C TYR A 14 -10.59 3.62 2.64
N PHE A 15 -9.79 2.57 2.66
CA PHE A 15 -9.92 1.52 3.70
C PHE A 15 -9.73 2.08 5.11
N ASN A 16 -8.73 2.92 5.32
CA ASN A 16 -8.34 3.38 6.65
C ASN A 16 -9.14 4.58 7.15
N PHE A 17 -9.62 5.46 6.27
CA PHE A 17 -10.37 6.65 6.66
C PHE A 17 -11.88 6.52 6.47
N VAL A 18 -12.33 5.64 5.60
CA VAL A 18 -13.76 5.50 5.29
C VAL A 18 -14.29 4.14 5.74
N GLN A 19 -13.80 3.03 5.17
CA GLN A 19 -14.43 1.72 5.41
C GLN A 19 -14.25 1.23 6.83
N ILE A 20 -13.01 1.13 7.33
CA ILE A 20 -12.73 0.56 8.66
C ILE A 20 -13.44 1.34 9.79
N PRO A 21 -13.37 2.68 9.86
CA PRO A 21 -14.02 3.44 10.93
C PRO A 21 -15.55 3.38 10.90
N ASN A 22 -16.15 3.15 9.74
CA ASN A 22 -17.60 3.13 9.58
C ASN A 22 -18.22 1.73 9.65
N MET A 23 -17.44 0.66 9.51
CA MET A 23 -17.95 -0.71 9.62
C MET A 23 -18.74 -0.98 10.92
N PRO A 24 -18.32 -0.53 12.11
CA PRO A 24 -19.11 -0.71 13.34
C PRO A 24 -20.47 -0.01 13.34
N LYS A 25 -20.63 1.03 12.51
CA LYS A 25 -21.87 1.82 12.41
C LYS A 25 -22.90 1.21 11.46
N ILE A 26 -22.49 0.23 10.66
CA ILE A 26 -23.36 -0.44 9.70
C ILE A 26 -24.11 -1.57 10.41
N PRO A 27 -25.45 -1.67 10.23
CA PRO A 27 -26.22 -2.79 10.74
C PRO A 27 -25.67 -4.13 10.25
N ASP A 28 -25.67 -5.15 11.12
CA ASP A 28 -25.07 -6.46 10.80
C ASP A 28 -25.64 -7.11 9.56
N GLU A 29 -26.92 -6.87 9.27
CA GLU A 29 -27.62 -7.36 8.08
C GLU A 29 -27.06 -6.77 6.77
N GLN A 30 -26.47 -5.57 6.82
CA GLN A 30 -25.93 -4.86 5.66
C GLN A 30 -24.42 -5.04 5.48
N LYS A 31 -23.71 -5.47 6.53
CA LYS A 31 -22.25 -5.72 6.47
C LYS A 31 -21.83 -6.68 5.36
N PRO A 32 -22.58 -7.75 5.04
CA PRO A 32 -22.21 -8.66 3.94
C PRO A 32 -22.12 -7.99 2.58
N ALA A 33 -22.89 -6.94 2.31
CA ALA A 33 -22.81 -6.20 1.05
C ALA A 33 -21.43 -5.58 0.86
N ILE A 34 -20.83 -5.06 1.92
CA ILE A 34 -19.47 -4.51 1.91
C ILE A 34 -18.43 -5.63 1.95
N GLY A 35 -18.52 -6.54 2.91
CA GLY A 35 -17.51 -7.57 3.14
C GLY A 35 -17.42 -8.63 2.04
N LYS A 36 -18.53 -8.96 1.37
CA LYS A 36 -18.58 -10.00 0.33
C LYS A 36 -18.53 -9.47 -1.09
N VAL A 37 -18.85 -8.21 -1.32
CA VAL A 37 -18.94 -7.63 -2.67
C VAL A 37 -17.91 -6.51 -2.84
N ILE A 38 -18.04 -5.43 -2.08
CA ILE A 38 -17.22 -4.23 -2.27
C ILE A 38 -15.76 -4.46 -1.84
N ALA A 39 -15.55 -4.99 -0.64
CA ALA A 39 -14.19 -5.16 -0.11
C ALA A 39 -13.32 -6.11 -0.96
N PRO A 40 -13.79 -7.29 -1.42
CA PRO A 40 -12.99 -8.14 -2.30
C PRO A 40 -12.61 -7.48 -3.63
N ALA A 41 -13.53 -6.73 -4.24
CA ALA A 41 -13.28 -5.99 -5.46
C ALA A 41 -12.25 -4.87 -5.23
N ALA A 42 -12.43 -4.06 -4.20
CA ALA A 42 -11.49 -3.00 -3.85
C ALA A 42 -10.10 -3.55 -3.51
N LEU A 43 -10.01 -4.67 -2.79
CA LEU A 43 -8.76 -5.35 -2.46
C LEU A 43 -8.05 -5.95 -3.67
N PHE A 44 -8.80 -6.38 -4.69
CA PHE A 44 -8.21 -6.80 -5.96
C PHE A 44 -7.45 -5.66 -6.60
N TYR A 45 -8.10 -4.52 -6.83
CA TYR A 45 -7.45 -3.35 -7.42
C TYR A 45 -6.32 -2.80 -6.53
N PHE A 46 -6.50 -2.82 -5.23
CA PHE A 46 -5.49 -2.39 -4.26
C PHE A 46 -4.16 -3.16 -4.40
N ARG A 47 -4.22 -4.50 -4.41
CA ARG A 47 -3.00 -5.34 -4.55
C ARG A 47 -2.32 -5.15 -5.89
N TRP A 48 -3.11 -5.19 -6.95
CA TRP A 48 -2.55 -5.09 -8.30
C TRP A 48 -2.02 -3.70 -8.59
N ALA A 49 -2.68 -2.65 -8.10
CA ALA A 49 -2.16 -1.29 -8.18
C ALA A 49 -0.84 -1.14 -7.42
N ALA A 50 -0.70 -1.75 -6.24
CA ALA A 50 0.57 -1.78 -5.50
C ALA A 50 1.70 -2.42 -6.34
N LEU A 51 1.44 -3.62 -6.89
CA LEU A 51 2.42 -4.33 -7.72
C LEU A 51 2.80 -3.52 -8.97
N LEU A 52 1.81 -3.02 -9.70
CA LEU A 52 2.04 -2.21 -10.90
C LEU A 52 2.76 -0.91 -10.60
N THR A 53 2.54 -0.32 -9.41
CA THR A 53 3.30 0.86 -8.97
C THR A 53 4.79 0.53 -8.81
N ILE A 54 5.12 -0.59 -8.20
CA ILE A 54 6.52 -1.03 -8.06
C ILE A 54 7.14 -1.30 -9.43
N ILE A 55 6.49 -2.11 -10.26
CA ILE A 55 7.02 -2.47 -11.60
C ILE A 55 7.23 -1.22 -12.45
N SER A 56 6.22 -0.36 -12.56
CA SER A 56 6.32 0.86 -13.37
C SER A 56 7.32 1.87 -12.80
N GLY A 57 7.47 1.94 -11.47
CA GLY A 57 8.46 2.77 -10.81
C GLY A 57 9.89 2.33 -11.07
N LEU A 58 10.16 1.01 -11.03
CA LEU A 58 11.47 0.45 -11.37
C LEU A 58 11.81 0.66 -12.85
N ILE A 59 10.86 0.45 -13.76
CA ILE A 59 11.02 0.72 -15.19
C ILE A 59 11.32 2.21 -15.41
N LEU A 60 10.56 3.10 -14.79
CA LEU A 60 10.77 4.55 -14.89
C LEU A 60 12.17 4.94 -14.40
N GLY A 61 12.59 4.44 -13.24
CA GLY A 61 13.92 4.71 -12.69
C GLY A 61 15.04 4.20 -13.59
N TYR A 62 14.87 3.02 -14.19
CA TYR A 62 15.81 2.45 -15.13
C TYR A 62 15.92 3.28 -16.42
N LEU A 63 14.80 3.59 -17.05
CA LEU A 63 14.76 4.38 -18.29
C LEU A 63 15.27 5.81 -18.09
N SER A 64 15.07 6.37 -16.90
CA SER A 64 15.54 7.72 -16.55
C SER A 64 16.99 7.74 -16.03
N GLY A 65 17.63 6.58 -15.90
CA GLY A 65 19.05 6.44 -15.56
C GLY A 65 19.41 6.68 -14.08
N TYR A 66 18.43 6.85 -13.19
CA TYR A 66 18.71 7.12 -11.77
C TYR A 66 18.46 5.93 -10.83
N LEU A 67 18.04 4.78 -11.36
CA LEU A 67 17.62 3.64 -10.51
C LEU A 67 18.71 3.21 -9.52
N HIS A 68 19.95 3.04 -9.98
CA HIS A 68 21.05 2.61 -9.11
C HIS A 68 21.33 3.63 -8.01
N GLU A 69 21.42 4.91 -8.36
CA GLU A 69 21.67 6.01 -7.42
C GLU A 69 20.55 6.15 -6.38
N ALA A 70 19.28 6.01 -6.81
CA ALA A 70 18.13 6.03 -5.92
C ALA A 70 18.14 4.83 -4.96
N MET A 71 18.42 3.61 -5.45
CA MET A 71 18.49 2.40 -4.61
C MET A 71 19.60 2.46 -3.57
N THR A 72 20.70 3.13 -3.89
CA THR A 72 21.81 3.39 -2.97
C THR A 72 21.67 4.71 -2.17
N LEU A 73 20.48 5.30 -2.15
CA LEU A 73 20.12 6.54 -1.44
C LEU A 73 21.03 7.73 -1.79
N GLY A 74 21.56 7.75 -3.02
CA GLY A 74 22.42 8.82 -3.49
C GLY A 74 23.80 8.86 -2.86
N ILE A 75 24.28 7.77 -2.26
CA ILE A 75 25.59 7.71 -1.58
C ILE A 75 26.72 8.10 -2.55
N THR A 76 26.66 7.63 -3.79
CA THR A 76 27.69 7.88 -4.81
C THR A 76 27.49 9.21 -5.55
N SER A 77 26.29 9.77 -5.55
CA SER A 77 25.95 11.02 -6.24
C SER A 77 25.93 12.28 -5.35
N GLY A 78 26.31 12.16 -4.08
CA GLY A 78 26.33 13.29 -3.16
C GLY A 78 24.96 13.67 -2.57
N GLY A 79 23.97 12.79 -2.68
CA GLY A 79 22.65 12.99 -2.04
C GLY A 79 21.64 13.77 -2.89
N GLY A 80 20.86 14.64 -2.23
CA GLY A 80 19.87 15.51 -2.89
C GLY A 80 18.69 14.74 -3.49
N LYS A 81 18.40 14.98 -4.77
CA LYS A 81 17.30 14.36 -5.51
C LYS A 81 17.30 12.83 -5.42
N ASN A 82 18.47 12.19 -5.58
CA ASN A 82 18.60 10.75 -5.58
C ASN A 82 18.34 10.14 -4.20
N THR A 83 18.69 10.84 -3.14
CA THR A 83 18.33 10.43 -1.76
C THR A 83 16.83 10.54 -1.53
N ALA A 84 16.21 11.65 -1.91
CA ALA A 84 14.77 11.86 -1.73
C ALA A 84 13.96 10.77 -2.47
N ILE A 85 14.25 10.54 -3.75
CA ILE A 85 13.54 9.52 -4.52
C ILE A 85 13.82 8.11 -4.02
N GLY A 86 15.05 7.85 -3.55
CA GLY A 86 15.46 6.58 -2.96
C GLY A 86 14.70 6.25 -1.67
N ILE A 87 14.51 7.22 -0.79
CA ILE A 87 13.66 7.06 0.42
C ILE A 87 12.24 6.69 0.00
N GLY A 88 11.65 7.43 -0.94
CA GLY A 88 10.32 7.13 -1.44
C GLY A 88 10.21 5.73 -2.07
N MET A 89 11.21 5.30 -2.83
CA MET A 89 11.27 3.96 -3.43
C MET A 89 11.34 2.86 -2.36
N TRP A 90 12.19 2.97 -1.37
CA TRP A 90 12.29 2.00 -0.28
C TRP A 90 11.02 1.92 0.55
N LEU A 91 10.40 3.05 0.89
CA LEU A 91 9.12 3.08 1.58
C LEU A 91 8.02 2.40 0.73
N GLY A 92 7.97 2.69 -0.57
CA GLY A 92 7.04 2.04 -1.48
C GLY A 92 7.23 0.52 -1.57
N LEU A 93 8.48 0.04 -1.62
CA LEU A 93 8.81 -1.38 -1.61
C LEU A 93 8.35 -2.07 -0.31
N ILE A 94 8.62 -1.46 0.85
CA ILE A 94 8.18 -1.97 2.15
C ILE A 94 6.65 -2.04 2.20
N MET A 95 5.97 -0.99 1.76
CA MET A 95 4.51 -0.94 1.72
C MET A 95 3.92 -2.01 0.80
N ALA A 96 4.49 -2.21 -0.38
CA ALA A 96 4.05 -3.25 -1.32
C ALA A 96 4.30 -4.66 -0.78
N PHE A 97 5.44 -4.88 -0.14
CA PHE A 97 5.71 -6.13 0.59
C PHE A 97 4.64 -6.41 1.64
N ASN A 98 4.31 -5.40 2.46
CA ASN A 98 3.24 -5.53 3.45
C ASN A 98 1.90 -5.90 2.81
N VAL A 99 1.55 -5.31 1.67
CA VAL A 99 0.30 -5.62 0.95
C VAL A 99 0.22 -7.08 0.56
N TRP A 100 1.26 -7.61 -0.09
CA TRP A 100 1.22 -8.96 -0.67
C TRP A 100 1.50 -10.07 0.33
N PHE A 101 2.41 -9.85 1.28
CA PHE A 101 2.90 -10.90 2.17
C PHE A 101 2.33 -10.85 3.59
N VAL A 102 1.76 -9.73 4.00
CA VAL A 102 1.16 -9.59 5.33
C VAL A 102 -0.33 -9.29 5.25
N ILE A 103 -0.71 -8.19 4.59
CA ILE A 103 -2.11 -7.74 4.57
C ILE A 103 -2.98 -8.75 3.83
N TRP A 104 -2.62 -9.11 2.61
CA TRP A 104 -3.45 -9.99 1.78
C TRP A 104 -3.67 -11.39 2.37
N PRO A 105 -2.65 -12.12 2.85
CA PRO A 105 -2.88 -13.43 3.50
C PRO A 105 -3.81 -13.33 4.71
N ASN A 106 -3.71 -12.28 5.50
CA ASN A 106 -4.56 -12.07 6.66
C ASN A 106 -5.99 -11.64 6.26
N GLN A 107 -6.13 -10.83 5.22
CA GLN A 107 -7.45 -10.45 4.69
C GLN A 107 -8.21 -11.64 4.10
N LYS A 108 -7.54 -12.57 3.44
CA LYS A 108 -8.18 -13.80 2.95
C LYS A 108 -8.85 -14.58 4.08
N ARG A 109 -8.21 -14.66 5.24
CA ARG A 109 -8.77 -15.32 6.43
C ARG A 109 -9.89 -14.47 7.06
N ALA A 110 -9.67 -13.18 7.20
CA ALA A 110 -10.64 -12.25 7.80
C ALA A 110 -11.95 -12.17 7.01
N LEU A 111 -11.88 -12.24 5.68
CA LEU A 111 -13.07 -12.21 4.79
C LEU A 111 -13.70 -13.59 4.55
N GLY A 112 -13.13 -14.66 5.11
CA GLY A 112 -13.66 -16.02 4.92
C GLY A 112 -13.38 -16.63 3.54
N ILE A 113 -12.46 -16.08 2.75
CA ILE A 113 -12.00 -16.65 1.48
C ILE A 113 -11.23 -17.95 1.75
N VAL A 114 -10.47 -17.98 2.85
CA VAL A 114 -9.80 -19.17 3.38
C VAL A 114 -10.44 -19.50 4.72
N GLU A 115 -10.93 -20.72 4.88
CA GLU A 115 -11.52 -21.18 6.12
C GLU A 115 -10.47 -21.24 7.23
N CYS A 116 -10.82 -20.75 8.41
CA CYS A 116 -9.98 -20.81 9.60
C CYS A 116 -10.87 -20.74 10.87
N GLU A 117 -10.29 -21.09 12.00
CA GLU A 117 -10.94 -20.97 13.30
C GLU A 117 -11.31 -19.51 13.62
N PRO A 118 -12.43 -19.25 14.34
CA PRO A 118 -12.88 -17.89 14.67
C PRO A 118 -11.80 -17.03 15.34
N ASP A 119 -10.99 -17.60 16.23
CA ASP A 119 -9.89 -16.90 16.91
C ASP A 119 -8.79 -16.47 15.93
N LYS A 120 -8.45 -17.32 14.98
CA LYS A 120 -7.48 -17.00 13.91
C LYS A 120 -8.03 -15.92 12.97
N LYS A 121 -9.34 -15.97 12.68
CA LYS A 121 -10.03 -14.97 11.88
C LYS A 121 -9.93 -13.59 12.51
N ALA A 122 -10.21 -13.46 13.81
CA ALA A 122 -10.13 -12.20 14.53
C ALA A 122 -8.69 -11.65 14.59
N LYS A 123 -7.70 -12.51 14.86
CA LYS A 123 -6.28 -12.14 14.86
C LYS A 123 -5.82 -11.68 13.48
N SER A 124 -6.21 -12.37 12.42
CA SER A 124 -5.88 -12.02 11.04
C SER A 124 -6.49 -10.68 10.64
N ALA A 125 -7.74 -10.42 10.99
CA ALA A 125 -8.39 -9.13 10.76
C ALA A 125 -7.63 -7.98 11.45
N ARG A 126 -7.22 -8.19 12.70
CA ARG A 126 -6.44 -7.20 13.46
C ARG A 126 -5.07 -6.96 12.84
N THR A 127 -4.35 -8.01 12.46
CA THR A 127 -3.04 -7.91 11.80
C THR A 127 -3.14 -7.16 10.49
N ALA A 128 -4.09 -7.51 9.62
CA ALA A 128 -4.32 -6.82 8.36
C ALA A 128 -4.61 -5.33 8.58
N MET A 129 -5.45 -5.00 9.57
CA MET A 129 -5.76 -3.61 9.92
C MET A 129 -4.54 -2.84 10.40
N LEU A 130 -3.73 -3.42 11.30
CA LEU A 130 -2.54 -2.75 11.84
C LEU A 130 -1.50 -2.48 10.75
N PHE A 131 -1.21 -3.44 9.88
CA PHE A 131 -0.28 -3.25 8.77
C PHE A 131 -0.82 -2.30 7.71
N SER A 132 -2.13 -2.28 7.47
CA SER A 132 -2.77 -1.29 6.60
C SER A 132 -2.63 0.13 7.16
N ARG A 133 -2.82 0.32 8.47
CA ARG A 133 -2.57 1.60 9.15
C ARG A 133 -1.10 2.01 9.11
N THR A 134 -0.19 1.07 9.30
CA THR A 134 1.25 1.31 9.13
C THR A 134 1.56 1.79 7.72
N ASN A 135 1.02 1.14 6.70
CA ASN A 135 1.18 1.59 5.32
C ASN A 135 0.59 2.99 5.09
N THR A 136 -0.53 3.31 5.71
CA THR A 136 -1.11 4.67 5.63
C THR A 136 -0.15 5.71 6.22
N LEU A 137 0.47 5.42 7.37
CA LEU A 137 1.48 6.29 7.97
C LEU A 137 2.71 6.44 7.06
N LEU A 138 3.22 5.34 6.50
CA LEU A 138 4.36 5.36 5.60
C LEU A 138 4.06 6.04 4.25
N SER A 139 2.79 6.07 3.83
CA SER A 139 2.41 6.70 2.56
C SER A 139 2.68 8.21 2.54
N LEU A 140 2.61 8.88 3.68
CA LEU A 140 2.85 10.32 3.77
C LEU A 140 4.30 10.67 3.45
N PRO A 141 5.33 10.16 4.15
CA PRO A 141 6.72 10.45 3.82
C PRO A 141 7.10 9.88 2.43
N MET A 142 6.53 8.75 2.02
CA MET A 142 6.76 8.20 0.69
C MET A 142 6.32 9.17 -0.42
N LEU A 143 5.10 9.69 -0.35
CA LEU A 143 4.59 10.67 -1.31
C LEU A 143 5.36 11.98 -1.26
N LEU A 144 5.66 12.50 -0.05
CA LEU A 144 6.42 13.73 0.13
C LEU A 144 7.80 13.65 -0.51
N THR A 145 8.53 12.57 -0.29
CA THR A 145 9.87 12.38 -0.87
C THR A 145 9.85 12.18 -2.38
N MET A 146 8.84 11.47 -2.91
CA MET A 146 8.65 11.34 -4.37
C MET A 146 8.35 12.68 -5.03
N VAL A 147 7.48 13.50 -4.44
CA VAL A 147 7.15 14.84 -4.95
C VAL A 147 8.33 15.81 -4.78
N ALA A 148 8.99 15.78 -3.62
CA ALA A 148 10.15 16.61 -3.33
C ALA A 148 11.28 16.39 -4.34
N ALA A 149 11.55 15.13 -4.69
CA ALA A 149 12.57 14.79 -5.68
C ALA A 149 12.35 15.42 -7.06
N GLN A 150 11.15 15.79 -7.40
CA GLN A 150 10.81 16.42 -8.70
C GLN A 150 10.65 17.93 -8.62
N ASN A 151 10.43 18.50 -7.43
CA ASN A 151 10.03 19.89 -7.27
C ASN A 151 10.99 20.72 -6.39
N LEU A 152 11.77 20.09 -5.52
CA LEU A 152 12.69 20.78 -4.60
C LEU A 152 14.18 20.63 -4.98
N TYR A 153 14.51 19.70 -5.90
CA TYR A 153 15.89 19.41 -6.31
C TYR A 153 16.12 19.53 -7.81
#